data_ed858be29f67bfcc09107f09c6269340
#
_entry.id   ed858be29f67bfcc09107f09c6269340
#
_cell.length_a   1.000
_cell.length_b   1.000
_cell.length_c   1.000
_cell.angle_alpha   90.00
_cell.angle_beta   90.00
_cell.angle_gamma   90.00
#
_symmetry.space_group_name_H-M   'P 1'
#
loop_
_entity.id
_entity.type
_entity.pdbx_description
1 polymer ?
#
loop_
_entity_poly.entity_id
_entity_poly.type
_entity_poly.pdbx_seq_one_letter_code
_entity_poly.pdbx_strand_id
1 'polypeptide(L)'
;EILIKDNHISSSNNLKDLVKKAIKTKKTITVEIENINQLKQVIGLKFKRILFDNMSSSQLKKCLKLCKNKYQTEYSGNATYKNIKQISKTGVNRISVGTITHSAKSFDSSLLIL
;
A
#
# COMPACT_ATOMS: atom_id res chain seq x y z
N GLU A 1 -8.16 -14.07 -1.39
CA GLU A 1 -7.29 -12.90 -1.61
C GLU A 1 -5.87 -13.20 -1.15
N ILE A 2 -4.89 -12.75 -1.93
CA ILE A 2 -3.49 -12.95 -1.61
C ILE A 2 -2.88 -11.60 -1.28
N LEU A 3 -2.22 -11.53 -0.12
CA LEU A 3 -1.45 -10.37 0.29
C LEU A 3 0.03 -10.71 0.21
N ILE A 4 0.76 -9.97 -0.61
CA ILE A 4 2.20 -10.16 -0.77
C ILE A 4 2.92 -9.05 -0.04
N LYS A 5 3.75 -9.44 0.92
CA LYS A 5 4.52 -8.51 1.74
C LYS A 5 6.02 -8.67 1.50
N ASP A 6 6.75 -7.66 1.90
CA ASP A 6 8.20 -7.64 1.76
C ASP A 6 8.87 -8.84 2.42
N ASN A 7 8.39 -9.25 3.58
CA ASN A 7 8.98 -10.38 4.29
C ASN A 7 8.83 -11.73 3.57
N HIS A 8 8.04 -11.78 2.52
CA HIS A 8 7.94 -12.96 1.67
C HIS A 8 9.11 -13.07 0.69
N ILE A 9 9.97 -12.08 0.65
CA ILE A 9 11.05 -11.98 -0.33
C ILE A 9 12.39 -12.40 0.25
N SER A 10 12.38 -13.02 1.40
CA SER A 10 13.60 -13.20 2.19
C SER A 10 14.63 -14.17 1.62
N SER A 11 14.28 -14.97 0.65
CA SER A 11 15.26 -15.96 0.22
C SER A 11 15.94 -15.58 -1.08
N SER A 12 15.37 -15.79 -2.20
CA SER A 12 16.07 -15.57 -3.46
C SER A 12 15.17 -14.97 -4.52
N ASN A 13 13.89 -14.97 -4.27
CA ASN A 13 12.94 -14.46 -5.23
C ASN A 13 12.74 -12.97 -5.02
N ASN A 14 12.69 -12.22 -6.11
CA ASN A 14 12.35 -10.82 -6.01
C ASN A 14 10.82 -10.65 -6.00
N LEU A 15 10.40 -9.45 -5.67
CA LEU A 15 8.97 -9.14 -5.55
C LEU A 15 8.23 -9.37 -6.85
N LYS A 16 8.85 -9.03 -7.97
CA LYS A 16 8.25 -9.22 -9.29
C LYS A 16 7.88 -10.68 -9.54
N ASP A 17 8.78 -11.60 -9.21
CA ASP A 17 8.52 -13.02 -9.41
C ASP A 17 7.41 -13.54 -8.53
N LEU A 18 7.35 -13.09 -7.29
CA LEU A 18 6.28 -13.47 -6.38
C LEU A 18 4.92 -13.01 -6.91
N VAL A 19 4.86 -11.77 -7.39
CA VAL A 19 3.61 -11.23 -7.93
C VAL A 19 3.20 -11.99 -9.19
N LYS A 20 4.14 -12.30 -10.06
CA LYS A 20 3.84 -13.08 -11.26
C LYS A 20 3.27 -14.46 -10.93
N LYS A 21 3.85 -15.13 -9.94
CA LYS A 21 3.33 -16.43 -9.49
C LYS A 21 1.92 -16.29 -8.93
N ALA A 22 1.68 -15.25 -8.14
CA ALA A 22 0.38 -15.02 -7.55
C ALA A 22 -0.68 -14.72 -8.60
N ILE A 23 -0.34 -13.98 -9.63
CA ILE A 23 -1.26 -13.67 -10.72
C ILE A 23 -1.79 -14.95 -11.39
N LYS A 24 -0.95 -15.95 -11.49
CA LYS A 24 -1.36 -17.22 -12.11
C LYS A 24 -2.45 -17.95 -11.33
N THR A 25 -2.64 -17.63 -10.06
CA THR A 25 -3.68 -18.26 -9.25
C THR A 25 -5.07 -17.73 -9.54
N LYS A 26 -5.17 -16.62 -10.27
CA LYS A 26 -6.43 -15.93 -10.58
C LYS A 26 -7.17 -15.39 -9.35
N LYS A 27 -6.49 -15.31 -8.23
CA LYS A 27 -7.06 -14.70 -7.03
C LYS A 27 -6.79 -13.21 -7.00
N THR A 28 -7.57 -12.49 -6.23
CA THR A 28 -7.33 -11.05 -6.02
C THR A 28 -6.02 -10.86 -5.26
N ILE A 29 -5.17 -9.98 -5.77
CA ILE A 29 -3.84 -9.77 -5.22
C ILE A 29 -3.70 -8.35 -4.72
N THR A 30 -3.19 -8.23 -3.50
CA THR A 30 -2.77 -6.96 -2.92
C THR A 30 -1.27 -7.06 -2.66
N VAL A 31 -0.52 -6.09 -3.15
CA VAL A 31 0.94 -6.04 -2.96
C VAL A 31 1.28 -4.91 -2.01
N GLU A 32 1.97 -5.23 -0.94
CA GLU A 32 2.42 -4.24 0.04
C GLU A 32 3.77 -3.65 -0.39
N ILE A 33 3.84 -2.34 -0.44
CA ILE A 33 5.01 -1.60 -0.93
C ILE A 33 5.48 -0.65 0.16
N GLU A 34 6.76 -0.70 0.48
CA GLU A 34 7.36 0.16 1.49
C GLU A 34 8.21 1.28 0.88
N ASN A 35 8.63 1.13 -0.36
CA ASN A 35 9.44 2.14 -1.03
C ASN A 35 9.22 2.10 -2.54
N ILE A 36 9.71 3.13 -3.21
CA ILE A 36 9.51 3.27 -4.65
C ILE A 36 10.24 2.20 -5.46
N ASN A 37 11.34 1.68 -4.94
CA ASN A 37 12.07 0.64 -5.65
C ASN A 37 11.27 -0.65 -5.72
N GLN A 38 10.57 -0.99 -4.67
CA GLN A 38 9.66 -2.14 -4.68
C GLN A 38 8.54 -1.92 -5.69
N LEU A 39 7.98 -0.71 -5.72
CA LEU A 39 6.92 -0.40 -6.66
C LEU A 39 7.38 -0.57 -8.10
N LYS A 40 8.59 -0.12 -8.41
CA LYS A 40 9.13 -0.24 -9.77
C LYS A 40 9.27 -1.67 -10.23
N GLN A 41 9.43 -2.61 -9.30
CA GLN A 41 9.53 -4.02 -9.65
C GLN A 41 8.19 -4.60 -10.12
N VAL A 42 7.09 -4.09 -9.61
CA VAL A 42 5.78 -4.66 -9.87
C VAL A 42 4.91 -3.81 -10.79
N ILE A 43 5.30 -2.57 -11.02
CA ILE A 43 4.54 -1.69 -11.91
C ILE A 43 4.48 -2.30 -13.31
N GLY A 44 3.32 -2.27 -13.93
CA GLY A 44 3.12 -2.90 -15.24
C GLY A 44 2.57 -4.32 -15.16
N LEU A 45 2.65 -4.97 -14.01
CA LEU A 45 2.00 -6.26 -13.83
C LEU A 45 0.51 -6.03 -13.54
N LYS A 46 -0.32 -6.98 -13.89
CA LYS A 46 -1.76 -6.85 -13.72
C LYS A 46 -2.22 -7.49 -12.43
N PHE A 47 -2.49 -6.66 -11.45
CA PHE A 47 -3.11 -7.09 -10.20
C PHE A 47 -3.99 -5.96 -9.69
N LYS A 48 -4.72 -6.20 -8.62
CA LYS A 48 -5.80 -5.28 -8.26
C LYS A 48 -5.35 -4.11 -7.40
N ARG A 49 -4.59 -4.37 -6.35
CA ARG A 49 -4.41 -3.37 -5.29
C ARG A 49 -2.96 -3.25 -4.85
N ILE A 50 -2.57 -2.01 -4.54
CA ILE A 50 -1.29 -1.74 -3.92
C ILE A 50 -1.55 -1.14 -2.54
N LEU A 51 -0.90 -1.68 -1.53
CA LEU A 51 -0.93 -1.18 -0.17
C LEU A 51 0.41 -0.52 0.13
N PHE A 52 0.38 0.79 0.32
CA PHE A 52 1.58 1.54 0.68
C PHE A 52 1.70 1.57 2.19
N ASP A 53 2.80 1.07 2.70
CA ASP A 53 3.01 0.94 4.12
C ASP A 53 4.00 1.97 4.63
N ASN A 54 3.54 2.79 5.57
CA ASN A 54 4.38 3.69 6.36
C ASN A 54 5.24 4.65 5.52
N MET A 55 4.68 5.23 4.49
CA MET A 55 5.36 6.19 3.65
C MET A 55 5.05 7.63 4.06
N SER A 56 5.98 8.54 3.79
CA SER A 56 5.68 9.96 3.88
C SER A 56 4.73 10.36 2.75
N SER A 57 4.07 11.50 2.92
CA SER A 57 3.16 11.99 1.89
C SER A 57 3.88 12.28 0.58
N SER A 58 5.11 12.77 0.63
CA SER A 58 5.87 13.04 -0.58
C SER A 58 6.26 11.76 -1.31
N GLN A 59 6.65 10.72 -0.60
CA GLN A 59 6.94 9.43 -1.20
C GLN A 59 5.70 8.82 -1.81
N LEU A 60 4.59 8.91 -1.09
CA LEU A 60 3.32 8.39 -1.58
C LEU A 60 2.88 9.08 -2.87
N LYS A 61 3.03 10.39 -2.96
CA LYS A 61 2.71 11.12 -4.18
C LYS A 61 3.52 10.62 -5.37
N LYS A 62 4.81 10.40 -5.17
CA LYS A 62 5.66 9.88 -6.24
C LYS A 62 5.22 8.51 -6.70
N CYS A 63 4.88 7.65 -5.76
CA CYS A 63 4.41 6.30 -6.07
C CYS A 63 3.08 6.34 -6.81
N LEU A 64 2.16 7.21 -6.38
CA LEU A 64 0.86 7.31 -7.04
C LEU A 64 0.97 7.79 -8.48
N LYS A 65 1.93 8.66 -8.77
CA LYS A 65 2.17 9.08 -10.16
C LYS A 65 2.60 7.92 -11.03
N LEU A 66 3.40 7.01 -10.49
CA LEU A 66 3.82 5.82 -11.22
C LEU A 66 2.66 4.86 -11.46
N CYS A 67 1.71 4.81 -10.55
CA CYS A 67 0.57 3.91 -10.68
C CYS A 67 -0.39 4.30 -11.80
N LYS A 68 -0.48 5.59 -12.12
CA LYS A 68 -1.31 6.11 -13.23
C LYS A 68 -2.75 5.62 -13.17
N ASN A 69 -3.32 5.51 -11.99
CA ASN A 69 -4.70 5.05 -11.78
C ASN A 69 -4.99 3.64 -12.28
N LYS A 70 -3.97 2.83 -12.46
CA LYS A 70 -4.14 1.45 -12.91
C LYS A 70 -4.44 0.46 -11.79
N TYR A 71 -4.24 0.88 -10.55
CA TYR A 71 -4.41 0.02 -9.38
C TYR A 71 -5.29 0.73 -8.37
N GLN A 72 -5.98 -0.06 -7.56
CA GLN A 72 -6.56 0.49 -6.35
C GLN A 72 -5.45 0.71 -5.35
N THR A 73 -5.42 1.88 -4.74
CA THR A 73 -4.34 2.24 -3.83
C THR A 73 -4.86 2.43 -2.42
N GLU A 74 -4.12 1.92 -1.46
CA GLU A 74 -4.44 2.06 -0.06
C GLU A 74 -3.18 2.44 0.69
N TYR A 75 -3.33 3.32 1.67
CA TYR A 75 -2.24 3.69 2.56
C TYR A 75 -2.50 3.07 3.92
N SER A 76 -1.45 2.52 4.52
CA SER A 76 -1.49 1.97 5.86
C SER A 76 -0.28 2.45 6.63
N GLY A 77 -0.45 2.72 7.91
CA GLY A 77 0.67 3.11 8.74
C GLY A 77 0.23 3.89 9.96
N ASN A 78 1.21 4.28 10.76
CA ASN A 78 0.97 5.12 11.90
C ASN A 78 0.72 6.55 11.43
N ALA A 79 -0.41 7.10 11.83
CA ALA A 79 -0.75 8.44 11.38
C ALA A 79 -1.27 9.28 12.52
N THR A 80 -0.86 10.53 12.54
CA THR A 80 -1.46 11.56 13.37
C THR A 80 -2.55 12.25 12.55
N TYR A 81 -3.33 13.08 13.19
CA TYR A 81 -4.33 13.88 12.45
C TYR A 81 -3.68 14.71 11.36
N LYS A 82 -2.49 15.27 11.64
CA LYS A 82 -1.78 16.06 10.63
C LYS A 82 -1.38 15.22 9.43
N ASN A 83 -0.85 14.04 9.68
CA ASN A 83 -0.43 13.14 8.61
C ASN A 83 -1.60 12.66 7.78
N ILE A 84 -2.70 12.32 8.42
CA ILE A 84 -3.89 11.86 7.71
C ILE A 84 -4.35 12.91 6.70
N LYS A 85 -4.34 14.17 7.11
CA LYS A 85 -4.75 15.25 6.22
C LYS A 85 -3.84 15.35 5.00
N GLN A 86 -2.54 15.25 5.21
CA GLN A 86 -1.57 15.29 4.11
C GLN A 86 -1.70 14.07 3.21
N ILE A 87 -1.86 12.89 3.80
CA ILE A 87 -2.02 11.65 3.05
C ILE A 87 -3.30 11.67 2.22
N SER A 88 -4.39 12.18 2.77
CA SER A 88 -5.66 12.23 2.03
C SER A 88 -5.59 13.13 0.81
N LYS A 89 -4.68 14.10 0.80
CA LYS A 89 -4.50 14.99 -0.34
C LYS A 89 -3.65 14.39 -1.46
N THR A 90 -3.05 13.23 -1.24
CA THR A 90 -2.18 12.61 -2.22
C THR A 90 -2.93 11.97 -3.40
N GLY A 91 -4.19 11.69 -3.23
CA GLY A 91 -4.97 11.00 -4.24
C GLY A 91 -5.06 9.49 -4.03
N VAL A 92 -4.54 8.99 -2.91
CA VAL A 92 -4.69 7.57 -2.59
C VAL A 92 -6.18 7.26 -2.41
N ASN A 93 -6.61 6.08 -2.84
CA ASN A 93 -8.02 5.71 -2.82
C ASN A 93 -8.56 5.46 -1.42
N ARG A 94 -7.73 4.90 -0.55
CA ARG A 94 -8.18 4.47 0.77
C ARG A 94 -7.05 4.65 1.78
N ILE A 95 -7.41 5.02 3.00
CA ILE A 95 -6.46 5.13 4.10
C ILE A 95 -6.91 4.25 5.25
N SER A 96 -6.04 3.37 5.71
CA SER A 96 -6.23 2.60 6.93
C SER A 96 -5.25 3.09 7.97
N VAL A 97 -5.74 3.50 9.11
CA VAL A 97 -4.91 3.97 10.21
C VAL A 97 -4.81 2.86 11.23
N GLY A 98 -3.61 2.33 11.37
CA GLY A 98 -3.38 1.21 12.25
C GLY A 98 -3.44 1.55 13.72
N THR A 99 -2.96 2.74 14.07
CA THR A 99 -2.92 3.12 15.47
C THR A 99 -3.21 4.59 15.59
N ILE A 100 -4.27 4.92 16.24
CA ILE A 100 -4.48 6.26 16.71
C ILE A 100 -4.24 6.21 18.19
N THR A 101 -3.23 6.91 18.59
CA THR A 101 -2.68 6.77 19.90
C THR A 101 -3.56 7.34 21.00
N HIS A 102 -3.22 7.05 22.18
CA HIS A 102 -3.63 7.66 23.44
C HIS A 102 -5.13 7.88 23.64
N SER A 103 -5.76 8.71 22.93
CA SER A 103 -7.20 8.97 23.07
C SER A 103 -8.04 8.08 22.18
N ALA A 104 -7.45 7.09 21.61
CA ALA A 104 -8.04 6.35 20.50
C ALA A 104 -9.04 5.29 20.89
N LYS A 105 -9.34 5.16 22.14
CA LYS A 105 -10.27 4.10 22.56
C LYS A 105 -11.66 4.23 21.96
N SER A 106 -11.98 5.37 21.41
CA SER A 106 -13.24 5.58 20.72
C SER A 106 -13.17 5.29 19.24
N PHE A 107 -11.98 4.94 18.74
CA PHE A 107 -11.80 4.63 17.33
C PHE A 107 -11.54 3.16 17.13
N ASP A 108 -12.03 2.66 16.03
CA ASP A 108 -11.53 1.40 15.54
C ASP A 108 -10.10 1.57 15.04
N SER A 109 -9.41 0.48 14.88
CA SER A 109 -8.05 0.50 14.39
C SER A 109 -7.94 0.96 12.94
N SER A 110 -9.03 1.18 12.28
CA SER A 110 -8.99 1.66 10.91
C SER A 110 -9.95 2.79 10.69
N LEU A 111 -9.47 3.82 10.02
CA LEU A 111 -10.24 4.93 9.55
C LEU A 111 -10.17 4.88 8.03
N LEU A 112 -11.31 4.75 7.39
CA LEU A 112 -11.36 4.56 5.96
C LEU A 112 -11.78 5.84 5.28
N ILE A 113 -10.90 6.38 4.42
CA ILE A 113 -11.18 7.55 3.62
C ILE A 113 -11.07 7.15 2.16
N LEU A 114 -12.14 7.37 1.45
CA LEU A 114 -12.22 7.00 0.05
C LEU A 114 -12.05 8.21 -0.86
#